data_1026f4908b719c9815f1764cfc2eb597
#
_entry.id   1026f4908b719c9815f1764cfc2eb597
#
_cell.length_a   1.000
_cell.length_b   1.000
_cell.length_c   1.000
_cell.angle_alpha   90.00
_cell.angle_beta   90.00
_cell.angle_gamma   90.00
#
_symmetry.space_group_name_H-M   'P 1'
#
loop_
_entity.id
_entity.type
_entity.pdbx_description
1 polymer ?
#
loop_
_entity_poly.entity_id
_entity_poly.type
_entity_poly.pdbx_seq_one_letter_code
_entity_poly.pdbx_strand_id
1 'polypeptide(L)'
;MSKAKNVEEFIAAQRAAIAANPDCGNSHYNLAVALIGLQKYDEAEKALKEAIHCSPTLAEAYVQLGGICLQRGDLDGCLAYNQQAIQSRAGFAEGWGNIGFVQLQKGEIDKAIEALEKATKWNPNFIQAYATLANAYLMKGMVDKSIDVNLKVLQLEPSFALAHNNLAIAYLEKGEYEMAAEHCAKAVELGYEVAPEILKEVDEHKK
;
A
#
# COMPACT_ATOMS: atom_id res chain seq x y z
N MET A 1 -23.19 -20.73 -7.73
CA MET A 1 -22.40 -21.16 -6.54
C MET A 1 -21.87 -19.91 -5.87
N SER A 2 -22.08 -19.72 -4.55
CA SER A 2 -21.66 -18.47 -3.89
C SER A 2 -20.12 -18.41 -3.76
N LYS A 3 -19.55 -17.19 -3.81
CA LYS A 3 -18.10 -16.95 -3.61
C LYS A 3 -17.57 -17.61 -2.32
N ALA A 4 -18.39 -17.67 -1.26
CA ALA A 4 -18.05 -18.28 0.02
C ALA A 4 -17.79 -19.79 -0.10
N LYS A 5 -18.63 -20.55 -0.83
CA LYS A 5 -18.45 -21.99 -1.03
C LYS A 5 -17.13 -22.30 -1.74
N ASN A 6 -16.73 -21.47 -2.69
CA ASN A 6 -15.48 -21.62 -3.42
C ASN A 6 -14.24 -21.40 -2.54
N VAL A 7 -14.32 -20.46 -1.58
CA VAL A 7 -13.22 -20.20 -0.63
C VAL A 7 -13.07 -21.33 0.40
N GLU A 8 -14.17 -21.87 0.91
CA GLU A 8 -14.13 -23.00 1.85
C GLU A 8 -13.56 -24.27 1.18
N GLU A 9 -13.97 -24.56 -0.06
CA GLU A 9 -13.40 -25.66 -0.87
C GLU A 9 -11.89 -25.46 -1.09
N PHE A 10 -11.44 -24.23 -1.38
CA PHE A 10 -10.03 -23.90 -1.53
C PHE A 10 -9.25 -24.13 -0.22
N ILE A 11 -9.79 -23.68 0.92
CA ILE A 11 -9.18 -23.88 2.26
C ILE A 11 -9.06 -25.38 2.54
N ALA A 12 -10.11 -26.17 2.27
CA ALA A 12 -10.07 -27.60 2.46
C ALA A 12 -8.99 -28.27 1.58
N ALA A 13 -8.86 -27.83 0.33
CA ALA A 13 -7.82 -28.32 -0.57
C ALA A 13 -6.40 -27.98 -0.07
N GLN A 14 -6.18 -26.77 0.44
CA GLN A 14 -4.87 -26.39 1.01
C GLN A 14 -4.57 -27.23 2.27
N ARG A 15 -5.54 -27.45 3.16
CA ARG A 15 -5.37 -28.32 4.35
C ARG A 15 -5.04 -29.76 3.97
N ALA A 16 -5.66 -30.29 2.93
CA ALA A 16 -5.36 -31.62 2.40
C ALA A 16 -3.93 -31.69 1.80
N ALA A 17 -3.52 -30.64 1.07
CA ALA A 17 -2.17 -30.52 0.53
C ALA A 17 -1.11 -30.46 1.64
N ILE A 18 -1.36 -29.71 2.72
CA ILE A 18 -0.49 -29.64 3.91
C ILE A 18 -0.44 -31.01 4.61
N ALA A 19 -1.56 -31.71 4.73
CA ALA A 19 -1.57 -33.04 5.34
C ALA A 19 -0.74 -34.06 4.52
N ALA A 20 -0.73 -33.93 3.19
CA ALA A 20 0.09 -34.77 2.32
C ALA A 20 1.58 -34.34 2.28
N ASN A 21 1.88 -33.06 2.41
CA ASN A 21 3.22 -32.51 2.43
C ASN A 21 3.31 -31.34 3.42
N PRO A 22 3.59 -31.60 4.73
CA PRO A 22 3.63 -30.57 5.75
C PRO A 22 4.67 -29.47 5.53
N ASP A 23 5.74 -29.76 4.80
CA ASP A 23 6.86 -28.83 4.56
C ASP A 23 6.63 -27.94 3.32
N CYS A 24 5.42 -27.96 2.74
CA CYS A 24 5.11 -27.11 1.59
C CYS A 24 4.74 -25.68 2.03
N GLY A 25 5.72 -24.77 2.11
CA GLY A 25 5.53 -23.37 2.49
C GLY A 25 4.45 -22.65 1.65
N ASN A 26 4.35 -22.95 0.35
CA ASN A 26 3.34 -22.36 -0.51
C ASN A 26 1.90 -22.77 -0.13
N SER A 27 1.69 -24.02 0.32
CA SER A 27 0.36 -24.47 0.75
C SER A 27 -0.06 -23.74 2.04
N HIS A 28 0.87 -23.58 2.99
CA HIS A 28 0.63 -22.79 4.20
C HIS A 28 0.34 -21.32 3.86
N TYR A 29 1.10 -20.71 2.95
CA TYR A 29 0.88 -19.34 2.50
C TYR A 29 -0.50 -19.18 1.83
N ASN A 30 -0.87 -20.06 0.91
CA ASN A 30 -2.16 -20.03 0.22
C ASN A 30 -3.34 -20.18 1.20
N LEU A 31 -3.20 -21.06 2.18
CA LEU A 31 -4.17 -21.21 3.28
C LEU A 31 -4.32 -19.90 4.03
N ALA A 32 -3.20 -19.26 4.39
CA ALA A 32 -3.22 -18.00 5.13
C ALA A 32 -3.89 -16.86 4.35
N VAL A 33 -3.58 -16.73 3.05
CA VAL A 33 -4.22 -15.70 2.20
C VAL A 33 -5.74 -15.89 2.15
N ALA A 34 -6.21 -17.14 2.02
CA ALA A 34 -7.65 -17.42 2.04
C ALA A 34 -8.28 -17.09 3.41
N LEU A 35 -7.58 -17.37 4.51
CA LEU A 35 -8.02 -17.04 5.86
C LEU A 35 -8.06 -15.53 6.13
N ILE A 36 -7.09 -14.77 5.60
CA ILE A 36 -7.10 -13.29 5.62
C ILE A 36 -8.34 -12.76 4.92
N GLY A 37 -8.67 -13.30 3.74
CA GLY A 37 -9.89 -12.93 3.01
C GLY A 37 -11.18 -13.19 3.79
N LEU A 38 -11.16 -14.13 4.74
CA LEU A 38 -12.25 -14.40 5.68
C LEU A 38 -12.10 -13.66 7.03
N GLN A 39 -11.13 -12.77 7.16
CA GLN A 39 -10.79 -12.03 8.40
C GLN A 39 -10.41 -12.94 9.59
N LYS A 40 -9.99 -14.18 9.34
CA LYS A 40 -9.53 -15.14 10.34
C LYS A 40 -8.03 -14.94 10.62
N TYR A 41 -7.69 -13.75 11.14
CA TYR A 41 -6.31 -13.30 11.27
C TYR A 41 -5.44 -14.20 12.17
N ASP A 42 -5.98 -14.75 13.24
CA ASP A 42 -5.20 -15.61 14.17
C ASP A 42 -4.83 -16.96 13.52
N GLU A 43 -5.75 -17.56 12.74
CA GLU A 43 -5.46 -18.77 12.00
C GLU A 43 -4.48 -18.48 10.84
N ALA A 44 -4.66 -17.34 10.15
CA ALA A 44 -3.78 -16.90 9.07
C ALA A 44 -2.35 -16.66 9.56
N GLU A 45 -2.19 -15.99 10.71
CA GLU A 45 -0.87 -15.75 11.30
C GLU A 45 -0.12 -17.06 11.60
N LYS A 46 -0.81 -18.08 12.15
CA LYS A 46 -0.20 -19.40 12.38
C LYS A 46 0.24 -20.03 11.08
N ALA A 47 -0.61 -20.02 10.05
CA ALA A 47 -0.27 -20.57 8.74
C ALA A 47 0.88 -19.81 8.06
N LEU A 48 0.97 -18.48 8.21
CA LEU A 48 2.10 -17.70 7.70
C LEU A 48 3.41 -18.02 8.42
N LYS A 49 3.37 -18.24 9.73
CA LYS A 49 4.56 -18.65 10.51
C LYS A 49 5.07 -20.01 10.05
N GLU A 50 4.17 -20.97 9.78
CA GLU A 50 4.56 -22.24 9.16
C GLU A 50 5.11 -22.04 7.74
N ALA A 51 4.50 -21.16 6.95
CA ALA A 51 4.97 -20.85 5.60
C ALA A 51 6.44 -20.36 5.59
N ILE A 52 6.80 -19.42 6.48
CA ILE A 52 8.18 -18.92 6.60
C ILE A 52 9.12 -19.92 7.24
N HIS A 53 8.62 -20.79 8.13
CA HIS A 53 9.42 -21.88 8.68
C HIS A 53 9.84 -22.86 7.58
N CYS A 54 8.89 -23.29 6.73
CA CYS A 54 9.17 -24.18 5.61
C CYS A 54 9.90 -23.49 4.45
N SER A 55 9.70 -22.19 4.26
CA SER A 55 10.26 -21.41 3.15
C SER A 55 10.71 -20.02 3.63
N PRO A 56 11.90 -19.90 4.26
CA PRO A 56 12.37 -18.63 4.85
C PRO A 56 12.59 -17.49 3.85
N THR A 57 12.65 -17.78 2.55
CA THR A 57 12.79 -16.79 1.48
C THR A 57 11.46 -16.34 0.88
N LEU A 58 10.34 -16.81 1.40
CA LEU A 58 9.01 -16.43 0.93
C LEU A 58 8.63 -15.02 1.43
N ALA A 59 9.13 -14.00 0.73
CA ALA A 59 8.96 -12.58 1.08
C ALA A 59 7.50 -12.16 1.23
N GLU A 60 6.61 -12.74 0.41
CA GLU A 60 5.17 -12.50 0.46
C GLU A 60 4.55 -12.90 1.81
N ALA A 61 5.04 -13.98 2.44
CA ALA A 61 4.52 -14.40 3.73
C ALA A 61 4.87 -13.40 4.84
N TYR A 62 6.07 -12.83 4.81
CA TYR A 62 6.46 -11.76 5.73
C TYR A 62 5.60 -10.50 5.54
N VAL A 63 5.33 -10.09 4.30
CA VAL A 63 4.46 -8.95 4.02
C VAL A 63 3.04 -9.18 4.54
N GLN A 64 2.49 -10.39 4.40
CA GLN A 64 1.18 -10.71 4.96
C GLN A 64 1.16 -10.65 6.50
N LEU A 65 2.23 -11.12 7.17
CA LEU A 65 2.39 -10.96 8.63
C LEU A 65 2.46 -9.48 9.02
N GLY A 66 3.20 -8.68 8.27
CA GLY A 66 3.22 -7.22 8.43
C GLY A 66 1.84 -6.60 8.28
N GLY A 67 1.04 -7.06 7.31
CA GLY A 67 -0.34 -6.62 7.11
C GLY A 67 -1.25 -6.96 8.31
N ILE A 68 -1.09 -8.15 8.90
CA ILE A 68 -1.83 -8.52 10.13
C ILE A 68 -1.44 -7.63 11.31
N CYS A 69 -0.14 -7.33 11.47
CA CYS A 69 0.32 -6.39 12.49
C CYS A 69 -0.29 -4.99 12.29
N LEU A 70 -0.29 -4.49 11.06
CA LEU A 70 -0.90 -3.20 10.72
C LEU A 70 -2.40 -3.16 11.05
N GLN A 71 -3.13 -4.22 10.74
CA GLN A 71 -4.55 -4.36 11.07
C GLN A 71 -4.81 -4.30 12.58
N ARG A 72 -3.86 -4.72 13.41
CA ARG A 72 -3.91 -4.66 14.87
C ARG A 72 -3.35 -3.35 15.45
N GLY A 73 -2.88 -2.43 14.60
CA GLY A 73 -2.22 -1.18 15.01
C GLY A 73 -0.78 -1.35 15.49
N ASP A 74 -0.18 -2.54 15.30
CA ASP A 74 1.21 -2.83 15.63
C ASP A 74 2.13 -2.36 14.49
N LEU A 75 2.48 -1.08 14.51
CA LEU A 75 3.36 -0.48 13.50
C LEU A 75 4.78 -1.03 13.57
N ASP A 76 5.27 -1.36 14.77
CA ASP A 76 6.65 -1.87 14.94
C ASP A 76 6.75 -3.31 14.44
N GLY A 77 5.77 -4.16 14.72
CA GLY A 77 5.68 -5.51 14.16
C GLY A 77 5.54 -5.48 12.64
N CYS A 78 4.72 -4.57 12.10
CA CYS A 78 4.59 -4.38 10.66
C CYS A 78 5.95 -4.01 10.03
N LEU A 79 6.69 -3.07 10.63
CA LEU A 79 8.01 -2.66 10.15
C LEU A 79 8.99 -3.83 10.19
N ALA A 80 9.04 -4.57 11.31
CA ALA A 80 9.95 -5.70 11.48
C ALA A 80 9.74 -6.80 10.43
N TYR A 81 8.48 -7.19 10.17
CA TYR A 81 8.18 -8.20 9.16
C TYR A 81 8.51 -7.72 7.74
N ASN A 82 8.22 -6.46 7.39
CA ASN A 82 8.58 -5.95 6.07
C ASN A 82 10.10 -5.81 5.89
N GLN A 83 10.87 -5.53 6.95
CA GLN A 83 12.33 -5.61 6.93
C GLN A 83 12.83 -7.03 6.64
N GLN A 84 12.21 -8.06 7.24
CA GLN A 84 12.52 -9.45 6.92
C GLN A 84 12.18 -9.79 5.46
N ALA A 85 11.06 -9.29 4.94
CA ALA A 85 10.68 -9.48 3.54
C ALA A 85 11.75 -8.97 2.57
N ILE A 86 12.28 -7.74 2.77
CA ILE A 86 13.32 -7.19 1.90
C ILE A 86 14.70 -7.83 2.09
N GLN A 87 14.96 -8.42 3.27
CA GLN A 87 16.17 -9.22 3.51
C GLN A 87 16.08 -10.59 2.84
N SER A 88 14.90 -11.21 2.84
CA SER A 88 14.68 -12.52 2.22
C SER A 88 14.69 -12.47 0.70
N ARG A 89 14.28 -11.33 0.11
CA ARG A 89 14.31 -11.12 -1.34
C ARG A 89 14.74 -9.69 -1.67
N ALA A 90 15.94 -9.56 -2.23
CA ALA A 90 16.44 -8.27 -2.70
C ALA A 90 15.51 -7.69 -3.77
N GLY A 91 15.25 -6.39 -3.69
CA GLY A 91 14.40 -5.69 -4.66
C GLY A 91 12.89 -5.93 -4.51
N PHE A 92 12.45 -6.48 -3.39
CA PHE A 92 11.03 -6.70 -3.12
C PHE A 92 10.31 -5.37 -2.85
N ALA A 93 9.71 -4.82 -3.90
CA ALA A 93 9.12 -3.48 -3.90
C ALA A 93 8.00 -3.31 -2.87
N GLU A 94 7.17 -4.34 -2.69
CA GLU A 94 6.06 -4.33 -1.75
C GLU A 94 6.55 -4.16 -0.31
N GLY A 95 7.64 -4.83 0.07
CA GLY A 95 8.26 -4.67 1.39
C GLY A 95 8.76 -3.24 1.61
N TRP A 96 9.43 -2.66 0.62
CA TRP A 96 9.88 -1.26 0.68
C TRP A 96 8.70 -0.28 0.73
N GLY A 97 7.64 -0.51 -0.05
CA GLY A 97 6.42 0.31 -0.03
C GLY A 97 5.75 0.33 1.34
N ASN A 98 5.61 -0.85 1.96
CA ASN A 98 5.02 -0.98 3.29
C ASN A 98 5.90 -0.34 4.38
N ILE A 99 7.22 -0.49 4.30
CA ILE A 99 8.16 0.19 5.21
C ILE A 99 7.95 1.70 5.13
N GLY A 100 7.91 2.26 3.91
CA GLY A 100 7.70 3.69 3.71
C GLY A 100 6.33 4.16 4.23
N PHE A 101 5.27 3.40 3.99
CA PHE A 101 3.95 3.69 4.54
C PHE A 101 3.95 3.73 6.08
N VAL A 102 4.53 2.72 6.73
CA VAL A 102 4.59 2.66 8.20
C VAL A 102 5.43 3.81 8.77
N GLN A 103 6.57 4.13 8.14
CA GLN A 103 7.41 5.25 8.56
C GLN A 103 6.68 6.58 8.44
N LEU A 104 5.87 6.76 7.40
CA LEU A 104 5.03 7.96 7.25
C LEU A 104 3.99 8.06 8.37
N GLN A 105 3.33 6.95 8.73
CA GLN A 105 2.39 6.88 9.86
C GLN A 105 3.07 7.22 11.20
N LYS A 106 4.36 6.92 11.34
CA LYS A 106 5.18 7.26 12.52
C LYS A 106 5.72 8.70 12.50
N GLY A 107 5.46 9.46 11.43
CA GLY A 107 5.99 10.81 11.23
C GLY A 107 7.47 10.85 10.83
N GLU A 108 8.06 9.71 10.47
CA GLU A 108 9.46 9.58 10.04
C GLU A 108 9.58 9.88 8.52
N ILE A 109 9.24 11.13 8.13
CA ILE A 109 9.03 11.50 6.71
C ILE A 109 10.25 11.21 5.85
N ASP A 110 11.46 11.53 6.30
CA ASP A 110 12.69 11.32 5.51
C ASP A 110 12.93 9.83 5.22
N LYS A 111 12.76 8.99 6.24
CA LYS A 111 12.89 7.54 6.08
C LYS A 111 11.80 6.97 5.16
N ALA A 112 10.58 7.50 5.27
CA ALA A 112 9.48 7.11 4.40
C ALA A 112 9.80 7.40 2.93
N ILE A 113 10.31 8.59 2.62
CA ILE A 113 10.74 8.98 1.27
C ILE A 113 11.80 8.00 0.75
N GLU A 114 12.86 7.74 1.52
CA GLU A 114 13.92 6.81 1.10
C GLU A 114 13.40 5.40 0.79
N ALA A 115 12.49 4.88 1.61
CA ALA A 115 11.91 3.57 1.40
C ALA A 115 10.99 3.54 0.16
N LEU A 116 10.16 4.57 -0.03
CA LEU A 116 9.24 4.69 -1.16
C LEU A 116 9.98 4.91 -2.49
N GLU A 117 11.07 5.69 -2.50
CA GLU A 117 11.94 5.80 -3.67
C GLU A 117 12.55 4.44 -4.07
N LYS A 118 12.94 3.61 -3.09
CA LYS A 118 13.38 2.24 -3.36
C LYS A 118 12.24 1.38 -3.91
N ALA A 119 11.04 1.47 -3.33
CA ALA A 119 9.87 0.73 -3.83
C ALA A 119 9.56 1.05 -5.29
N THR A 120 9.50 2.34 -5.64
CA THR A 120 9.21 2.81 -7.00
C THR A 120 10.33 2.54 -7.99
N LYS A 121 11.58 2.48 -7.52
CA LYS A 121 12.73 2.08 -8.34
C LYS A 121 12.68 0.59 -8.71
N TRP A 122 12.29 -0.28 -7.76
CA TRP A 122 12.20 -1.72 -8.00
C TRP A 122 10.94 -2.12 -8.77
N ASN A 123 9.83 -1.41 -8.56
CA ASN A 123 8.60 -1.58 -9.32
C ASN A 123 8.11 -0.24 -9.86
N PRO A 124 8.46 0.13 -11.10
CA PRO A 124 8.04 1.40 -11.73
C PRO A 124 6.53 1.53 -11.98
N ASN A 125 5.76 0.47 -11.77
CA ASN A 125 4.30 0.47 -11.90
C ASN A 125 3.58 0.38 -10.54
N PHE A 126 4.30 0.58 -9.43
CA PHE A 126 3.72 0.49 -8.10
C PHE A 126 2.97 1.78 -7.71
N ILE A 127 1.74 1.92 -8.21
CA ILE A 127 0.91 3.11 -8.06
C ILE A 127 0.78 3.54 -6.59
N GLN A 128 0.51 2.62 -5.67
CA GLN A 128 0.34 2.92 -4.24
C GLN A 128 1.62 3.50 -3.61
N ALA A 129 2.78 2.99 -4.00
CA ALA A 129 4.05 3.52 -3.51
C ALA A 129 4.31 4.95 -4.04
N TYR A 130 4.00 5.21 -5.32
CA TYR A 130 4.06 6.56 -5.88
C TYR A 130 3.10 7.52 -5.18
N ALA A 131 1.84 7.13 -4.97
CA ALA A 131 0.85 7.96 -4.29
C ALA A 131 1.27 8.30 -2.85
N THR A 132 1.81 7.32 -2.12
CA THR A 132 2.35 7.54 -0.77
C THR A 132 3.60 8.42 -0.79
N LEU A 133 4.48 8.27 -1.79
CA LEU A 133 5.68 9.10 -1.99
C LEU A 133 5.31 10.56 -2.27
N ALA A 134 4.31 10.78 -3.12
CA ALA A 134 3.81 12.11 -3.42
C ALA A 134 3.28 12.82 -2.17
N ASN A 135 2.52 12.09 -1.33
CA ASN A 135 2.05 12.60 -0.04
C ASN A 135 3.23 12.91 0.92
N ALA A 136 4.23 12.02 0.99
CA ALA A 136 5.42 12.26 1.80
C ALA A 136 6.20 13.51 1.35
N TYR A 137 6.29 13.76 0.04
CA TYR A 137 6.88 14.99 -0.49
C TYR A 137 6.08 16.23 -0.14
N LEU A 138 4.73 16.21 -0.20
CA LEU A 138 3.90 17.32 0.26
C LEU A 138 4.13 17.61 1.74
N MET A 139 4.09 16.59 2.59
CA MET A 139 4.35 16.74 4.04
C MET A 139 5.73 17.32 4.34
N LYS A 140 6.70 17.15 3.44
CA LYS A 140 8.05 17.73 3.54
C LYS A 140 8.18 19.11 2.89
N GLY A 141 7.13 19.65 2.27
CA GLY A 141 7.16 20.92 1.52
C GLY A 141 7.87 20.82 0.16
N MET A 142 8.09 19.62 -0.35
CA MET A 142 8.73 19.38 -1.65
C MET A 142 7.67 19.34 -2.76
N VAL A 143 6.96 20.45 -2.95
CA VAL A 143 5.73 20.53 -3.75
C VAL A 143 5.98 20.10 -5.20
N ASP A 144 7.02 20.59 -5.85
CA ASP A 144 7.32 20.23 -7.24
C ASP A 144 7.55 18.73 -7.43
N LYS A 145 8.27 18.09 -6.49
CA LYS A 145 8.45 16.63 -6.54
C LYS A 145 7.15 15.87 -6.34
N SER A 146 6.26 16.39 -5.49
CA SER A 146 4.94 15.79 -5.33
C SER A 146 4.12 15.87 -6.61
N ILE A 147 4.16 17.01 -7.31
CA ILE A 147 3.50 17.19 -8.62
C ILE A 147 4.04 16.16 -9.61
N ASP A 148 5.35 16.08 -9.79
CA ASP A 148 5.99 15.15 -10.74
C ASP A 148 5.55 13.70 -10.49
N VAL A 149 5.54 13.30 -9.22
CA VAL A 149 5.18 11.93 -8.82
C VAL A 149 3.69 11.67 -9.01
N ASN A 150 2.79 12.61 -8.68
CA ASN A 150 1.36 12.45 -8.93
C ASN A 150 1.03 12.41 -10.43
N LEU A 151 1.70 13.23 -11.25
CA LEU A 151 1.57 13.14 -12.71
C LEU A 151 2.03 11.76 -13.23
N LYS A 152 3.07 11.16 -12.62
CA LYS A 152 3.47 9.79 -12.94
C LYS A 152 2.40 8.77 -12.55
N VAL A 153 1.72 8.95 -11.41
CA VAL A 153 0.57 8.12 -11.02
C VAL A 153 -0.53 8.20 -12.08
N LEU A 154 -0.88 9.42 -12.54
CA LEU A 154 -1.93 9.61 -13.55
C LEU A 154 -1.55 9.09 -14.95
N GLN A 155 -0.26 8.97 -15.26
CA GLN A 155 0.19 8.27 -16.47
C GLN A 155 -0.07 6.75 -16.39
N LEU A 156 0.02 6.17 -15.20
CA LEU A 156 -0.21 4.73 -14.97
C LEU A 156 -1.71 4.42 -14.80
N GLU A 157 -2.42 5.29 -14.10
CA GLU A 157 -3.85 5.14 -13.77
C GLU A 157 -4.53 6.53 -13.82
N PRO A 158 -5.06 6.94 -14.99
CA PRO A 158 -5.67 8.26 -15.17
C PRO A 158 -6.89 8.54 -14.27
N SER A 159 -7.53 7.50 -13.77
CA SER A 159 -8.70 7.60 -12.87
C SER A 159 -8.34 7.49 -11.38
N PHE A 160 -7.06 7.63 -11.01
CA PHE A 160 -6.63 7.53 -9.63
C PHE A 160 -6.97 8.83 -8.86
N ALA A 161 -8.15 8.86 -8.26
CA ALA A 161 -8.75 10.04 -7.64
C ALA A 161 -7.86 10.71 -6.57
N LEU A 162 -7.12 9.93 -5.78
CA LEU A 162 -6.19 10.45 -4.77
C LEU A 162 -5.07 11.29 -5.40
N ALA A 163 -4.55 10.91 -6.57
CA ALA A 163 -3.52 11.71 -7.25
C ALA A 163 -4.06 13.07 -7.71
N HIS A 164 -5.29 13.11 -8.18
CA HIS A 164 -5.96 14.37 -8.50
C HIS A 164 -6.15 15.24 -7.26
N ASN A 165 -6.59 14.68 -6.12
CA ASN A 165 -6.66 15.42 -4.87
C ASN A 165 -5.30 15.98 -4.43
N ASN A 166 -4.25 15.16 -4.48
CA ASN A 166 -2.91 15.60 -4.10
C ASN A 166 -2.37 16.69 -5.04
N LEU A 167 -2.66 16.62 -6.35
CA LEU A 167 -2.32 17.68 -7.30
C LEU A 167 -3.07 18.97 -7.00
N ALA A 168 -4.36 18.89 -6.65
CA ALA A 168 -5.12 20.08 -6.25
C ALA A 168 -4.45 20.78 -5.07
N ILE A 169 -4.06 20.04 -4.02
CA ILE A 169 -3.35 20.59 -2.86
C ILE A 169 -2.00 21.19 -3.29
N ALA A 170 -1.22 20.47 -4.08
CA ALA A 170 0.10 20.93 -4.51
C ALA A 170 0.03 22.21 -5.35
N TYR A 171 -0.95 22.33 -6.24
CA TYR A 171 -1.15 23.52 -7.05
C TYR A 171 -1.71 24.70 -6.23
N LEU A 172 -2.54 24.48 -5.19
CA LEU A 172 -2.93 25.52 -4.24
C LEU A 172 -1.70 26.08 -3.52
N GLU A 173 -0.80 25.22 -3.01
CA GLU A 173 0.42 25.66 -2.36
C GLU A 173 1.35 26.47 -3.28
N LYS A 174 1.28 26.24 -4.60
CA LYS A 174 2.02 27.04 -5.60
C LYS A 174 1.30 28.31 -6.04
N GLY A 175 0.04 28.50 -5.67
CA GLY A 175 -0.81 29.58 -6.15
C GLY A 175 -1.27 29.41 -7.61
N GLU A 176 -1.18 28.18 -8.15
CA GLU A 176 -1.62 27.81 -9.51
C GLU A 176 -3.12 27.39 -9.45
N TYR A 177 -3.99 28.37 -9.16
CA TYR A 177 -5.40 28.12 -8.78
C TYR A 177 -6.24 27.48 -9.89
N GLU A 178 -5.97 27.76 -11.15
CA GLU A 178 -6.68 27.12 -12.28
C GLU A 178 -6.42 25.62 -12.32
N MET A 179 -5.15 25.21 -12.18
CA MET A 179 -4.77 23.80 -12.13
C MET A 179 -5.32 23.11 -10.89
N ALA A 180 -5.30 23.80 -9.75
CA ALA A 180 -5.87 23.29 -8.51
C ALA A 180 -7.37 23.02 -8.67
N ALA A 181 -8.12 23.93 -9.28
CA ALA A 181 -9.56 23.78 -9.52
C ALA A 181 -9.87 22.63 -10.48
N GLU A 182 -9.10 22.47 -11.57
CA GLU A 182 -9.26 21.36 -12.52
C GLU A 182 -9.08 20.01 -11.82
N HIS A 183 -7.98 19.85 -11.09
CA HIS A 183 -7.69 18.61 -10.41
C HIS A 183 -8.66 18.32 -9.24
N CYS A 184 -9.06 19.34 -8.50
CA CYS A 184 -10.09 19.23 -7.46
C CYS A 184 -11.42 18.73 -8.04
N ALA A 185 -11.89 19.32 -9.14
CA ALA A 185 -13.12 18.90 -9.81
C ALA A 185 -13.02 17.43 -10.29
N LYS A 186 -11.85 17.04 -10.83
CA LYS A 186 -11.62 15.67 -11.28
C LYS A 186 -11.60 14.65 -10.13
N ALA A 187 -11.03 15.00 -8.97
CA ALA A 187 -11.08 14.16 -7.79
C ALA A 187 -12.54 13.91 -7.34
N VAL A 188 -13.35 14.96 -7.29
CA VAL A 188 -14.78 14.87 -6.94
C VAL A 188 -15.55 14.02 -7.97
N GLU A 189 -15.34 14.25 -9.27
CA GLU A 189 -15.96 13.45 -10.35
C GLU A 189 -15.66 11.96 -10.21
N LEU A 190 -14.43 11.61 -9.79
CA LEU A 190 -14.00 10.24 -9.55
C LEU A 190 -14.47 9.69 -8.19
N GLY A 191 -15.29 10.42 -7.45
CA GLY A 191 -15.89 9.98 -6.18
C GLY A 191 -14.97 10.11 -4.96
N TYR A 192 -13.89 10.92 -5.05
CA TYR A 192 -13.04 11.19 -3.89
C TYR A 192 -13.69 12.28 -3.01
N GLU A 193 -13.70 12.04 -1.69
CA GLU A 193 -14.19 13.02 -0.72
C GLU A 193 -13.08 14.04 -0.43
N VAL A 194 -13.10 15.14 -1.18
CA VAL A 194 -12.14 16.24 -0.99
C VAL A 194 -12.47 17.00 0.29
N ALA A 195 -11.45 17.33 1.08
CA ALA A 195 -11.62 18.05 2.33
C ALA A 195 -12.32 19.41 2.10
N PRO A 196 -13.30 19.81 2.97
CA PRO A 196 -14.06 21.06 2.81
C PRO A 196 -13.17 22.30 2.72
N GLU A 197 -12.04 22.31 3.40
CA GLU A 197 -11.07 23.41 3.40
C GLU A 197 -10.47 23.61 2.01
N ILE A 198 -10.13 22.51 1.32
CA ILE A 198 -9.58 22.53 -0.05
C ILE A 198 -10.63 23.02 -1.04
N LEU A 199 -11.88 22.52 -0.93
CA LEU A 199 -12.99 22.99 -1.78
C LEU A 199 -13.21 24.49 -1.62
N LYS A 200 -13.21 24.98 -0.39
CA LYS A 200 -13.41 26.39 -0.07
C LYS A 200 -12.29 27.25 -0.66
N GLU A 201 -11.03 26.85 -0.46
CA GLU A 201 -9.86 27.58 -0.97
C GLU A 201 -9.86 27.64 -2.51
N VAL A 202 -10.20 26.53 -3.17
CA VAL A 202 -10.38 26.50 -4.63
C VAL A 202 -11.49 27.47 -5.08
N ASP A 203 -12.64 27.48 -4.39
CA ASP A 203 -13.78 28.33 -4.76
C ASP A 203 -13.49 29.83 -4.54
N GLU A 204 -12.73 30.20 -3.50
CA GLU A 204 -12.33 31.59 -3.23
C GLU A 204 -11.43 32.17 -4.35
N HIS A 205 -10.72 31.32 -5.09
CA HIS A 205 -9.81 31.72 -6.16
C HIS A 205 -10.37 31.44 -7.58
N LYS A 206 -11.55 30.86 -7.72
CA LYS A 206 -12.28 30.80 -9.00
C LYS A 206 -12.77 32.21 -9.36
N LYS A 207 -12.11 32.84 -10.31
CA LYS A 207 -12.56 34.10 -10.94
C LYS A 207 -13.21 33.83 -12.27
#